data_25a359aee477ebd15cd598c2eb61c173
#
_entry.id   25a359aee477ebd15cd598c2eb61c173
#
_cell.length_a   1.000
_cell.length_b   1.000
_cell.length_c   1.000
_cell.angle_alpha   90.00
_cell.angle_beta   90.00
_cell.angle_gamma   90.00
#
_symmetry.space_group_name_H-M   'P 1'
#
loop_
_entity.id
_entity.type
_entity.pdbx_description
1 polymer ?
#
loop_
_entity_poly.entity_id
_entity_poly.type
_entity_poly.pdbx_seq_one_letter_code
_entity_poly.pdbx_strand_id
1 'polypeptide(L)'
;FKKFRNYYNKTKEPIDLYTLSCYSFNYQFRFNNNKEYNNPFGRNRSQFSDNMKSNLILFTEKLKSMNVEFLSEPFDKVDLSRLNSEDFVYCDPPYLITTGSYNDGNRGFKDWKEEEEIQLYKVLDELNKRKVKFALSNVIEHKGKENILLKEWSKKYKTIYH
;
A
#
# COMPACT_ATOMS: atom_id res chain seq x y z
N PHE A 1 15.61 18.95 10.52
CA PHE A 1 14.94 17.67 10.31
C PHE A 1 14.87 16.84 11.59
N LYS A 2 15.98 16.50 12.27
CA LYS A 2 15.99 15.65 13.47
C LYS A 2 15.08 16.17 14.60
N LYS A 3 15.13 17.49 14.90
CA LYS A 3 14.24 18.12 15.89
C LYS A 3 12.77 17.97 15.52
N PHE A 4 12.42 18.20 14.26
CA PHE A 4 11.06 18.07 13.76
C PHE A 4 10.57 16.61 13.76
N ARG A 5 11.44 15.66 13.40
CA ARG A 5 11.13 14.24 13.51
C ARG A 5 10.83 13.81 14.96
N ASN A 6 11.62 14.30 15.92
CA ASN A 6 11.37 14.03 17.34
C ASN A 6 10.06 14.67 17.83
N TYR A 7 9.70 15.85 17.30
CA TYR A 7 8.43 16.49 17.58
C TYR A 7 7.27 15.63 17.05
N TYR A 8 7.29 15.26 15.77
CA TYR A 8 6.29 14.35 15.18
C TYR A 8 6.16 13.04 15.98
N ASN A 9 7.27 12.45 16.40
CA ASN A 9 7.21 11.19 17.16
C ASN A 9 6.47 11.32 18.50
N LYS A 10 6.33 12.53 19.03
CA LYS A 10 5.51 12.84 20.22
C LYS A 10 4.07 13.15 19.88
N THR A 11 3.84 14.00 18.87
CA THR A 11 2.52 14.55 18.52
C THR A 11 1.70 13.63 17.63
N LYS A 12 2.37 12.94 16.70
CA LYS A 12 1.77 12.05 15.67
C LYS A 12 0.82 12.78 14.71
N GLU A 13 0.97 14.08 14.55
CA GLU A 13 0.13 14.86 13.64
C GLU A 13 0.33 14.45 12.17
N PRO A 14 -0.75 14.16 11.42
CA PRO A 14 -0.64 13.66 10.04
C PRO A 14 0.09 14.60 9.09
N ILE A 15 -0.11 15.93 9.24
CA ILE A 15 0.55 16.93 8.39
C ILE A 15 2.07 16.95 8.61
N ASP A 16 2.50 16.70 9.83
CA ASP A 16 3.92 16.63 10.18
C ASP A 16 4.56 15.37 9.57
N LEU A 17 3.82 14.27 9.52
CA LEU A 17 4.26 13.04 8.84
C LEU A 17 4.44 13.26 7.35
N TYR A 18 3.47 13.93 6.70
CA TYR A 18 3.60 14.28 5.29
C TYR A 18 4.82 15.17 5.05
N THR A 19 5.01 16.20 5.87
CA THR A 19 6.18 17.09 5.82
C THR A 19 7.49 16.29 5.97
N LEU A 20 7.56 15.39 6.95
CA LEU A 20 8.73 14.53 7.14
C LEU A 20 9.00 13.65 5.91
N SER A 21 7.96 13.07 5.30
CA SER A 21 8.12 12.25 4.11
C SER A 21 8.72 13.04 2.95
N CYS A 22 8.27 14.28 2.73
CA CYS A 22 8.79 15.16 1.67
C CYS A 22 10.29 15.45 1.80
N TYR A 23 10.84 15.47 3.01
CA TYR A 23 12.26 15.75 3.27
C TYR A 23 13.07 14.51 3.63
N SER A 24 12.46 13.35 3.65
CA SER A 24 13.11 12.09 3.98
C SER A 24 13.78 11.43 2.79
N PHE A 25 14.75 10.57 3.08
CA PHE A 25 15.43 9.79 2.05
C PHE A 25 14.42 8.95 1.22
N ASN A 26 14.46 9.14 -0.08
CA ASN A 26 13.56 8.52 -1.07
C ASN A 26 12.06 8.70 -0.77
N TYR A 27 11.66 9.75 -0.05
CA TYR A 27 10.25 10.05 0.28
C TYR A 27 9.52 8.92 1.01
N GLN A 28 10.25 8.03 1.68
CA GLN A 28 9.70 6.82 2.27
C GLN A 28 9.10 7.06 3.67
N PHE A 29 8.01 6.37 3.95
CA PHE A 29 7.52 6.16 5.30
C PHE A 29 8.26 4.98 5.92
N ARG A 30 8.99 5.24 7.01
CA ARG A 30 9.72 4.22 7.72
C ARG A 30 9.60 4.44 9.23
N PHE A 31 9.24 3.37 9.95
CA PHE A 31 9.07 3.38 11.38
C PHE A 31 9.93 2.28 12.02
N ASN A 32 10.34 2.50 13.26
CA ASN A 32 10.98 1.47 14.08
C ASN A 32 9.92 0.64 14.83
N ASN A 33 10.37 -0.40 15.56
CA ASN A 33 9.49 -1.27 16.33
C ASN A 33 8.71 -0.56 17.44
N ASN A 34 9.16 0.63 17.85
CA ASN A 34 8.45 1.50 18.80
C ASN A 34 7.41 2.42 18.12
N LYS A 35 7.10 2.19 16.86
CA LYS A 35 6.18 3.03 16.06
C LYS A 35 6.65 4.48 15.89
N GLU A 36 7.96 4.72 15.99
CA GLU A 36 8.54 6.03 15.77
C GLU A 36 9.05 6.15 14.34
N TYR A 37 8.75 7.28 13.71
CA TYR A 37 9.30 7.61 12.40
C TYR A 37 10.83 7.73 12.49
N ASN A 38 11.55 6.93 11.70
CA ASN A 38 13.00 6.84 11.79
C ASN A 38 13.74 7.01 10.46
N ASN A 39 13.02 7.38 9.37
CA ASN A 39 13.66 7.61 8.10
C ASN A 39 14.66 8.79 8.20
N PRO A 40 15.86 8.69 7.62
CA PRO A 40 16.85 9.77 7.62
C PRO A 40 16.46 10.91 6.69
N PHE A 41 17.12 12.07 6.86
CA PHE A 41 16.99 13.21 5.96
C PHE A 41 17.54 12.86 4.56
N GLY A 42 16.80 13.20 3.53
CA GLY A 42 17.17 13.00 2.13
C GLY A 42 18.07 14.11 1.59
N ARG A 43 19.31 14.19 2.10
CA ARG A 43 20.26 15.22 1.68
C ARG A 43 20.41 15.27 0.15
N ASN A 44 20.19 16.45 -0.45
CA ASN A 44 20.29 16.74 -1.89
C ASN A 44 19.33 15.95 -2.81
N ARG A 45 18.33 15.26 -2.26
CA ARG A 45 17.40 14.44 -3.05
C ARG A 45 15.95 14.65 -2.73
N SER A 46 15.63 15.20 -1.57
CA SER A 46 14.26 15.30 -1.08
C SER A 46 13.97 16.72 -0.65
N GLN A 47 12.92 17.29 -1.20
CA GLN A 47 12.44 18.65 -0.91
C GLN A 47 10.96 18.73 -1.24
N PHE A 48 10.26 19.65 -0.63
CA PHE A 48 8.89 19.98 -1.02
C PHE A 48 8.94 20.95 -2.20
N SER A 49 8.70 20.44 -3.41
CA SER A 49 8.75 21.22 -4.64
C SER A 49 7.41 21.88 -4.96
N ASP A 50 7.41 22.89 -5.85
CA ASP A 50 6.18 23.51 -6.35
C ASP A 50 5.27 22.50 -7.06
N ASN A 51 5.84 21.52 -7.76
CA ASN A 51 5.08 20.44 -8.36
C ASN A 51 4.39 19.56 -7.31
N MET A 52 5.07 19.21 -6.21
CA MET A 52 4.44 18.48 -5.11
C MET A 52 3.32 19.28 -4.46
N LYS A 53 3.52 20.59 -4.29
CA LYS A 53 2.49 21.49 -3.77
C LYS A 53 1.26 21.52 -4.69
N SER A 54 1.46 21.70 -5.98
CA SER A 54 0.39 21.73 -6.97
C SER A 54 -0.38 20.40 -6.99
N ASN A 55 0.35 19.28 -7.00
CA ASN A 55 -0.27 17.95 -6.96
C ASN A 55 -1.05 17.70 -5.66
N LEU A 56 -0.55 18.17 -4.52
CA LEU A 56 -1.27 18.05 -3.24
C LEU A 56 -2.58 18.86 -3.27
N ILE A 57 -2.56 20.06 -3.81
CA ILE A 57 -3.77 20.91 -3.93
C ILE A 57 -4.79 20.21 -4.84
N LEU A 58 -4.38 19.79 -6.06
CA LEU A 58 -5.26 19.10 -7.00
C LEU A 58 -5.83 17.81 -6.40
N PHE A 59 -5.00 17.04 -5.69
CA PHE A 59 -5.44 15.81 -5.03
C PHE A 59 -6.49 16.09 -3.96
N THR A 60 -6.26 17.10 -3.10
CA THR A 60 -7.21 17.45 -2.03
C THR A 60 -8.52 18.02 -2.59
N GLU A 61 -8.47 18.81 -3.65
CA GLU A 61 -9.67 19.30 -4.35
C GLU A 61 -10.45 18.14 -4.96
N LYS A 62 -9.75 17.19 -5.61
CA LYS A 62 -10.37 16.01 -6.18
C LYS A 62 -11.04 15.14 -5.09
N LEU A 63 -10.36 14.89 -3.97
CA LEU A 63 -10.96 14.14 -2.86
C LEU A 63 -12.23 14.81 -2.31
N LYS A 64 -12.22 16.15 -2.16
CA LYS A 64 -13.41 16.90 -1.71
C LYS A 64 -14.59 16.80 -2.69
N SER A 65 -14.33 16.60 -3.97
CA SER A 65 -15.36 16.48 -5.02
C SER A 65 -15.90 15.06 -5.19
N MET A 66 -15.32 14.07 -4.50
CA MET A 66 -15.70 12.66 -4.59
C MET A 66 -16.31 12.17 -3.28
N ASN A 67 -17.15 11.15 -3.36
CA ASN A 67 -17.54 10.38 -2.19
C ASN A 67 -16.47 9.32 -1.93
N VAL A 68 -15.60 9.55 -0.96
CA VAL A 68 -14.46 8.67 -0.63
C VAL A 68 -14.57 8.21 0.81
N GLU A 69 -14.44 6.92 1.02
CA GLU A 69 -14.35 6.31 2.34
C GLU A 69 -12.95 5.68 2.51
N PHE A 70 -12.32 5.95 3.64
CA PHE A 70 -11.04 5.34 4.02
C PHE A 70 -11.27 4.32 5.14
N LEU A 71 -10.93 3.06 4.87
CA LEU A 71 -11.02 1.98 5.84
C LEU A 71 -9.63 1.57 6.32
N SER A 72 -9.52 1.19 7.59
CA SER A 72 -8.29 0.66 8.19
C SER A 72 -8.55 -0.74 8.75
N GLU A 73 -8.87 -1.66 7.85
CA GLU A 73 -9.25 -3.03 8.17
C GLU A 73 -8.42 -4.03 7.36
N PRO A 74 -8.21 -5.25 7.85
CA PRO A 74 -7.70 -6.35 7.04
C PRO A 74 -8.60 -6.60 5.83
N PHE A 75 -8.01 -6.93 4.68
CA PHE A 75 -8.76 -7.11 3.42
C PHE A 75 -9.89 -8.15 3.52
N ASP A 76 -9.73 -9.15 4.37
CA ASP A 76 -10.71 -10.21 4.63
C ASP A 76 -11.89 -9.79 5.51
N LYS A 77 -11.83 -8.57 6.06
CA LYS A 77 -12.89 -7.96 6.89
C LYS A 77 -13.66 -6.87 6.15
N VAL A 78 -13.14 -6.42 5.01
CA VAL A 78 -13.83 -5.41 4.20
C VAL A 78 -15.11 -6.02 3.62
N ASP A 79 -16.24 -5.34 3.85
CA ASP A 79 -17.53 -5.77 3.29
C ASP A 79 -17.61 -5.51 1.78
N LEU A 80 -17.39 -6.53 1.00
CA LEU A 80 -17.49 -6.53 -0.45
C LEU A 80 -18.87 -7.01 -0.96
N SER A 81 -19.84 -7.25 -0.07
CA SER A 81 -21.14 -7.82 -0.43
C SER A 81 -21.95 -6.91 -1.37
N ARG A 82 -21.78 -5.60 -1.24
CA ARG A 82 -22.49 -4.57 -2.03
C ARG A 82 -21.98 -4.42 -3.46
N LEU A 83 -20.78 -4.94 -3.76
CA LEU A 83 -20.19 -4.80 -5.08
C LEU A 83 -20.92 -5.65 -6.14
N ASN A 84 -20.97 -5.13 -7.35
CA ASN A 84 -21.64 -5.73 -8.52
C ASN A 84 -20.78 -5.59 -9.78
N SER A 85 -21.31 -5.97 -10.94
CA SER A 85 -20.57 -5.98 -12.22
C SER A 85 -20.12 -4.62 -12.74
N GLU A 86 -20.66 -3.52 -12.21
CA GLU A 86 -20.25 -2.15 -12.56
C GLU A 86 -19.07 -1.66 -11.73
N ASP A 87 -18.75 -2.38 -10.63
CA ASP A 87 -17.68 -2.03 -9.73
C ASP A 87 -16.34 -2.64 -10.17
N PHE A 88 -15.26 -2.08 -9.61
CA PHE A 88 -13.90 -2.54 -9.87
C PHE A 88 -13.10 -2.58 -8.58
N VAL A 89 -12.40 -3.69 -8.34
CA VAL A 89 -11.52 -3.87 -7.18
C VAL A 89 -10.07 -3.91 -7.64
N TYR A 90 -9.23 -3.02 -7.10
CA TYR A 90 -7.79 -3.08 -7.31
C TYR A 90 -7.10 -3.58 -6.03
N CYS A 91 -6.26 -4.60 -6.18
CA CYS A 91 -5.49 -5.19 -5.09
C CYS A 91 -4.00 -5.04 -5.34
N ASP A 92 -3.31 -4.46 -4.38
CA ASP A 92 -1.85 -4.34 -4.35
C ASP A 92 -1.34 -4.82 -2.96
N PRO A 93 -1.38 -6.15 -2.72
CA PRO A 93 -0.94 -6.74 -1.47
C PRO A 93 0.59 -6.68 -1.34
N PRO A 94 1.14 -6.95 -0.15
CA PRO A 94 2.55 -7.28 -0.04
C PRO A 94 2.88 -8.49 -0.91
N TYR A 95 4.03 -8.46 -1.61
CA TYR A 95 4.37 -9.54 -2.52
C TYR A 95 5.11 -10.66 -1.80
N LEU A 96 4.57 -11.86 -1.81
CA LEU A 96 5.03 -13.02 -1.06
C LEU A 96 6.55 -13.27 -1.15
N ILE A 97 7.12 -13.13 -2.35
CA ILE A 97 8.54 -13.42 -2.60
C ILE A 97 9.46 -12.21 -2.40
N THR A 98 8.93 -11.02 -2.09
CA THR A 98 9.71 -9.78 -1.90
C THR A 98 9.59 -9.20 -0.50
N THR A 99 8.79 -9.77 0.37
CA THR A 99 8.45 -9.26 1.71
C THR A 99 9.59 -9.35 2.72
N GLY A 100 10.72 -8.79 2.44
CA GLY A 100 11.80 -8.74 3.41
C GLY A 100 12.11 -7.33 3.95
N SER A 101 11.40 -6.29 3.49
CA SER A 101 11.90 -4.91 3.61
C SER A 101 10.91 -3.88 4.16
N TYR A 102 9.64 -4.22 4.34
CA TYR A 102 8.68 -3.27 4.87
C TYR A 102 8.70 -3.28 6.40
N ASN A 103 9.30 -2.26 7.01
CA ASN A 103 9.20 -2.03 8.44
C ASN A 103 8.17 -0.93 8.70
N ASP A 104 6.96 -1.35 9.05
CA ASP A 104 5.84 -0.49 9.41
C ASP A 104 5.80 -0.12 10.90
N GLY A 105 6.81 -0.55 11.67
CA GLY A 105 6.89 -0.33 13.12
C GLY A 105 5.90 -1.16 13.92
N ASN A 106 5.61 -2.38 13.52
CA ASN A 106 4.65 -3.31 14.17
C ASN A 106 3.23 -2.73 14.29
N ARG A 107 2.79 -1.94 13.31
CA ARG A 107 1.44 -1.36 13.29
C ARG A 107 0.35 -2.34 12.87
N GLY A 108 0.65 -3.62 12.85
CA GLY A 108 -0.29 -4.68 12.46
C GLY A 108 -0.02 -5.26 11.09
N PHE A 109 1.09 -4.87 10.46
CA PHE A 109 1.57 -5.54 9.27
C PHE A 109 1.95 -6.97 9.67
N LYS A 110 1.05 -7.90 9.44
CA LYS A 110 1.36 -9.32 9.51
C LYS A 110 2.31 -9.65 8.37
N ASP A 111 3.32 -10.46 8.64
CA ASP A 111 4.11 -11.05 7.58
C ASP A 111 3.15 -11.65 6.55
N TRP A 112 3.20 -11.17 5.30
CA TRP A 112 2.40 -11.72 4.23
C TRP A 112 2.94 -13.10 3.88
N LYS A 113 2.13 -14.14 4.11
CA LYS A 113 2.50 -15.53 3.93
C LYS A 113 1.59 -16.20 2.90
N GLU A 114 1.83 -17.46 2.64
CA GLU A 114 1.04 -18.25 1.71
C GLU A 114 -0.44 -18.32 2.10
N GLU A 115 -0.74 -18.32 3.41
CA GLU A 115 -2.12 -18.34 3.88
C GLU A 115 -2.89 -17.07 3.48
N GLU A 116 -2.29 -15.88 3.66
CA GLU A 116 -2.89 -14.61 3.26
C GLU A 116 -3.03 -14.52 1.73
N GLU A 117 -2.02 -15.00 1.01
CA GLU A 117 -2.03 -15.06 -0.45
C GLU A 117 -3.18 -15.93 -0.97
N ILE A 118 -3.34 -17.15 -0.43
CA ILE A 118 -4.43 -18.08 -0.78
C ILE A 118 -5.79 -17.48 -0.41
N GLN A 119 -5.89 -16.81 0.73
CA GLN A 119 -7.14 -16.17 1.15
C GLN A 119 -7.53 -15.05 0.22
N LEU A 120 -6.58 -14.21 -0.22
CA LEU A 120 -6.83 -13.17 -1.21
C LEU A 120 -7.34 -13.77 -2.53
N TYR A 121 -6.74 -14.86 -3.00
CA TYR A 121 -7.19 -15.52 -4.23
C TYR A 121 -8.62 -16.05 -4.12
N LYS A 122 -9.02 -16.58 -2.96
CA LYS A 122 -10.42 -16.99 -2.73
C LYS A 122 -11.38 -15.79 -2.81
N VAL A 123 -11.00 -14.65 -2.24
CA VAL A 123 -11.80 -13.42 -2.34
C VAL A 123 -11.94 -12.97 -3.80
N LEU A 124 -10.84 -12.97 -4.56
CA LEU A 124 -10.86 -12.57 -5.97
C LEU A 124 -11.64 -13.56 -6.85
N ASP A 125 -11.52 -14.87 -6.59
CA ASP A 125 -12.31 -15.89 -7.28
C ASP A 125 -13.82 -15.71 -7.01
N GLU A 126 -14.20 -15.32 -5.79
CA GLU A 126 -15.59 -15.05 -5.44
C GLU A 126 -16.14 -13.78 -6.10
N LEU A 127 -15.33 -12.72 -6.15
CA LEU A 127 -15.65 -11.50 -6.90
C LEU A 127 -15.88 -11.83 -8.40
N ASN A 128 -15.01 -12.65 -8.99
CA ASN A 128 -15.14 -13.06 -10.38
C ASN A 128 -16.44 -13.85 -10.65
N LYS A 129 -16.84 -14.77 -9.77
CA LYS A 129 -18.13 -15.48 -9.88
C LYS A 129 -19.32 -14.52 -9.88
N ARG A 130 -19.23 -13.45 -9.11
CA ARG A 130 -20.23 -12.37 -9.05
C ARG A 130 -20.09 -11.34 -10.18
N LYS A 131 -19.17 -11.57 -11.13
CA LYS A 131 -18.86 -10.67 -12.25
C LYS A 131 -18.33 -9.28 -11.83
N VAL A 132 -17.85 -9.14 -10.60
CA VAL A 132 -17.13 -7.94 -10.16
C VAL A 132 -15.75 -7.97 -10.81
N LYS A 133 -15.39 -6.89 -11.49
CA LYS A 133 -14.09 -6.78 -12.16
C LYS A 133 -13.00 -6.52 -11.12
N PHE A 134 -11.82 -7.09 -11.33
CA PHE A 134 -10.67 -6.81 -10.47
C PHE A 134 -9.36 -6.75 -11.24
N ALA A 135 -8.36 -6.14 -10.61
CA ALA A 135 -6.96 -6.28 -10.98
C ALA A 135 -6.12 -6.55 -9.74
N LEU A 136 -5.15 -7.45 -9.88
CA LEU A 136 -4.16 -7.78 -8.86
C LEU A 136 -2.77 -7.40 -9.37
N SER A 137 -2.07 -6.52 -8.66
CA SER A 137 -0.64 -6.28 -8.84
C SER A 137 0.12 -7.27 -7.95
N ASN A 138 1.07 -8.00 -8.52
CA ASN A 138 1.91 -8.92 -7.75
C ASN A 138 3.18 -9.28 -8.54
N VAL A 139 4.10 -10.02 -7.93
CA VAL A 139 5.38 -10.42 -8.52
C VAL A 139 5.46 -11.94 -8.65
N ILE A 140 5.61 -12.42 -9.88
CA ILE A 140 5.74 -13.87 -10.17
C ILE A 140 7.16 -14.35 -9.93
N GLU A 141 8.17 -13.55 -10.29
CA GLU A 141 9.58 -13.91 -10.12
C GLU A 141 10.40 -12.73 -9.61
N HIS A 142 11.26 -12.98 -8.63
CA HIS A 142 12.19 -11.98 -8.11
C HIS A 142 13.47 -12.63 -7.58
N LYS A 143 14.64 -12.23 -8.11
CA LYS A 143 15.97 -12.71 -7.66
C LYS A 143 16.05 -14.24 -7.55
N GLY A 144 15.55 -14.94 -8.56
CA GLY A 144 15.58 -16.41 -8.61
C GLY A 144 14.57 -17.12 -7.70
N LYS A 145 13.67 -16.38 -7.06
CA LYS A 145 12.51 -16.94 -6.35
C LYS A 145 11.29 -16.81 -7.23
N GLU A 146 10.45 -17.83 -7.24
CA GLU A 146 9.20 -17.86 -8.00
C GLU A 146 8.00 -17.97 -7.04
N ASN A 147 6.95 -17.16 -7.29
CA ASN A 147 5.67 -17.32 -6.62
C ASN A 147 4.82 -18.35 -7.38
N ILE A 148 5.01 -19.62 -7.04
CA ILE A 148 4.33 -20.74 -7.70
C ILE A 148 2.81 -20.65 -7.50
N LEU A 149 2.35 -20.24 -6.32
CA LEU A 149 0.92 -20.07 -6.04
C LEU A 149 0.27 -19.06 -6.99
N LEU A 150 0.89 -17.91 -7.16
CA LEU A 150 0.42 -16.88 -8.09
C LEU A 150 0.44 -17.39 -9.53
N LYS A 151 1.53 -18.01 -9.93
CA LYS A 151 1.72 -18.54 -11.29
C LYS A 151 0.64 -19.54 -11.67
N GLU A 152 0.30 -20.46 -10.77
CA GLU A 152 -0.75 -21.45 -11.01
C GLU A 152 -2.15 -20.82 -10.95
N TRP A 153 -2.42 -19.97 -9.96
CA TRP A 153 -3.72 -19.35 -9.81
C TRP A 153 -4.05 -18.38 -10.97
N SER A 154 -3.07 -17.64 -11.46
CA SER A 154 -3.28 -16.64 -12.52
C SER A 154 -3.59 -17.21 -13.89
N LYS A 155 -3.33 -18.52 -14.15
CA LYS A 155 -3.63 -19.19 -15.43
C LYS A 155 -5.10 -19.08 -15.84
N LYS A 156 -6.00 -18.92 -14.90
CA LYS A 156 -7.45 -18.76 -15.15
C LYS A 156 -7.87 -17.33 -15.45
N TYR A 157 -6.94 -16.37 -15.45
CA TYR A 157 -7.19 -14.97 -15.68
C TYR A 157 -6.29 -14.39 -16.77
N LYS A 158 -6.71 -13.23 -17.32
CA LYS A 158 -5.83 -12.46 -18.22
C LYS A 158 -4.68 -11.87 -17.41
N THR A 159 -3.46 -12.28 -17.73
CA THR A 159 -2.24 -11.76 -17.10
C THR A 159 -1.49 -10.83 -18.05
N ILE A 160 -1.01 -9.71 -17.52
CA ILE A 160 -0.16 -8.75 -18.23
C ILE A 160 1.18 -8.72 -17.49
N TYR A 161 2.26 -8.95 -18.22
CA TYR A 161 3.62 -8.94 -17.69
C TYR A 161 4.30 -7.60 -18.02
N HIS A 162 5.02 -7.05 -17.06
CA HIS A 162 5.83 -5.83 -17.20
C HIS A 162 7.27 -6.06 -16.74
#